data_844c020e3aa7ba19b89cdb90289c9bb7
#
_entry.id   844c020e3aa7ba19b89cdb90289c9bb7
#
_cell.length_a   1.000
_cell.length_b   1.000
_cell.length_c   1.000
_cell.angle_alpha   90.00
_cell.angle_beta   90.00
_cell.angle_gamma   90.00
#
_symmetry.space_group_name_H-M   'P 1'
#
loop_
_entity.id
_entity.type
_entity.pdbx_description
1 polymer ?
#
loop_
_entity_poly.entity_id
_entity_poly.type
_entity_poly.pdbx_seq_one_letter_code
_entity_poly.pdbx_strand_id
1 'polypeptide(L)'
;MSSIDLLKQIPLFEALRPADRNQLSSLLRLRLIVKGNTLFRKGDEGTALYIILQGSIKISISGKTGEEVALAILGRGDFFGEMALLDGMPRSADAVALEDSHLYILNRKDFLSFLIQNEAAVQAILFALSARLRHTDDLLQEVCFLNLSVRLARRLLDLAKRGETGDGSQPYEVRLSHKELSGLFGVTRESISKELRVLRNRGIVSTMRNRILIHDIDALKQRSR
;
A
#
# COMPACT_ATOMS: atom_id res chain seq x y z
N MET A 1 -12.11 22.36 4.05
CA MET A 1 -12.20 21.40 5.17
C MET A 1 -11.10 21.73 6.18
N SER A 2 -11.44 21.87 7.46
CA SER A 2 -10.40 22.15 8.46
C SER A 2 -9.54 20.88 8.68
N SER A 3 -8.30 21.06 9.17
CA SER A 3 -7.42 19.93 9.54
C SER A 3 -8.10 18.99 10.53
N ILE A 4 -8.97 19.51 11.38
CA ILE A 4 -9.72 18.76 12.40
C ILE A 4 -10.76 17.82 11.79
N ASP A 5 -11.44 18.25 10.72
CA ASP A 5 -12.45 17.41 10.03
C ASP A 5 -11.79 16.25 9.27
N LEU A 6 -10.59 16.48 8.77
CA LEU A 6 -9.79 15.42 8.15
C LEU A 6 -9.32 14.37 9.17
N LEU A 7 -8.90 14.80 10.37
CA LEU A 7 -8.48 13.88 11.43
C LEU A 7 -9.60 12.94 11.90
N LYS A 8 -10.87 13.37 11.83
CA LYS A 8 -12.03 12.49 12.15
C LYS A 8 -12.18 11.32 11.19
N GLN A 9 -11.67 11.45 9.95
CA GLN A 9 -11.79 10.42 8.92
C GLN A 9 -10.61 9.44 8.92
N ILE A 10 -9.63 9.65 9.80
CA ILE A 10 -8.45 8.81 9.92
C ILE A 10 -8.67 7.83 11.06
N PRO A 11 -8.69 6.50 10.83
CA PRO A 11 -8.98 5.50 11.85
C PRO A 11 -8.13 5.65 13.12
N LEU A 12 -6.86 6.05 12.95
CA LEU A 12 -5.94 6.31 14.07
C LEU A 12 -6.44 7.40 15.03
N PHE A 13 -7.28 8.34 14.56
CA PHE A 13 -7.68 9.52 15.32
C PHE A 13 -9.21 9.65 15.48
N GLU A 14 -9.96 8.69 14.96
CA GLU A 14 -11.42 8.68 15.02
C GLU A 14 -11.93 8.64 16.48
N ALA A 15 -11.33 7.79 17.29
CA ALA A 15 -11.69 7.60 18.70
C ALA A 15 -11.21 8.72 19.65
N LEU A 16 -10.43 9.71 19.16
CA LEU A 16 -9.91 10.80 19.98
C LEU A 16 -11.00 11.76 20.40
N ARG A 17 -10.90 12.25 21.63
CA ARG A 17 -11.74 13.37 22.13
C ARG A 17 -11.47 14.63 21.30
N PRO A 18 -12.44 15.54 21.17
CA PRO A 18 -12.25 16.79 20.41
C PRO A 18 -11.03 17.62 20.86
N ALA A 19 -10.77 17.69 22.17
CA ALA A 19 -9.63 18.42 22.73
C ALA A 19 -8.27 17.82 22.26
N ASP A 20 -8.15 16.49 22.33
CA ASP A 20 -6.92 15.76 21.92
C ASP A 20 -6.68 15.91 20.41
N ARG A 21 -7.77 15.92 19.63
CA ARG A 21 -7.71 16.12 18.18
C ARG A 21 -7.27 17.53 17.80
N ASN A 22 -7.73 18.54 18.56
CA ASN A 22 -7.29 19.93 18.38
C ASN A 22 -5.80 20.08 18.71
N GLN A 23 -5.34 19.49 19.81
CA GLN A 23 -3.93 19.49 20.19
C GLN A 23 -3.08 18.83 19.10
N LEU A 24 -3.49 17.64 18.62
CA LEU A 24 -2.78 16.94 17.55
C LEU A 24 -2.72 17.78 16.27
N SER A 25 -3.83 18.43 15.87
CA SER A 25 -3.87 19.21 14.65
C SER A 25 -2.88 20.38 14.65
N SER A 26 -2.56 20.95 15.81
CA SER A 26 -1.56 22.03 15.95
C SER A 26 -0.11 21.56 15.78
N LEU A 27 0.14 20.26 15.96
CA LEU A 27 1.47 19.65 15.84
C LEU A 27 1.76 19.12 14.41
N LEU A 28 0.70 18.99 13.60
CA LEU A 28 0.81 18.46 12.23
C LEU A 28 1.34 19.53 11.26
N ARG A 29 2.27 19.11 10.40
CA ARG A 29 2.79 19.95 9.32
C ARG A 29 2.40 19.34 7.96
N LEU A 30 1.83 20.15 7.08
CA LEU A 30 1.51 19.72 5.71
C LEU A 30 2.79 19.62 4.89
N ARG A 31 2.93 18.55 4.12
CA ARG A 31 3.98 18.34 3.13
C ARG A 31 3.39 17.81 1.83
N LEU A 32 3.81 18.41 0.73
CA LEU A 32 3.54 17.92 -0.62
C LEU A 32 4.72 17.05 -1.08
N ILE A 33 4.39 15.96 -1.76
CA ILE A 33 5.38 15.11 -2.39
C ILE A 33 4.92 14.76 -3.79
N VAL A 34 5.82 14.93 -4.76
CA VAL A 34 5.55 14.66 -6.18
C VAL A 34 5.69 13.17 -6.44
N LYS A 35 4.89 12.66 -7.37
CA LYS A 35 4.96 11.29 -7.88
C LYS A 35 6.39 10.85 -8.18
N GLY A 36 6.73 9.64 -7.76
CA GLY A 36 8.05 9.03 -7.94
C GLY A 36 9.11 9.42 -6.91
N ASN A 37 8.85 10.44 -6.09
CA ASN A 37 9.80 10.84 -5.06
C ASN A 37 9.79 9.87 -3.87
N THR A 38 10.98 9.60 -3.35
CA THR A 38 11.20 8.81 -2.13
C THR A 38 11.11 9.73 -0.91
N LEU A 39 10.29 9.33 0.07
CA LEU A 39 10.18 10.03 1.36
C LEU A 39 11.32 9.65 2.31
N PHE A 40 11.62 8.36 2.36
CA PHE A 40 12.74 7.77 3.10
C PHE A 40 13.06 6.38 2.54
N ARG A 41 14.24 5.88 2.88
CA ARG A 41 14.70 4.54 2.51
C ARG A 41 14.85 3.65 3.73
N LYS A 42 14.83 2.34 3.51
CA LYS A 42 15.20 1.35 4.53
C LYS A 42 16.59 1.67 5.07
N GLY A 43 16.70 1.70 6.39
CA GLY A 43 17.94 2.01 7.08
C GLY A 43 18.11 3.49 7.46
N ASP A 44 17.29 4.41 6.91
CA ASP A 44 17.30 5.82 7.32
C ASP A 44 16.84 5.97 8.77
N GLU A 45 17.26 7.04 9.43
CA GLU A 45 16.77 7.40 10.76
C GLU A 45 15.26 7.76 10.72
N GLY A 46 14.51 7.27 11.71
CA GLY A 46 13.08 7.55 11.83
C GLY A 46 12.78 8.77 12.68
N THR A 47 12.51 9.92 12.05
CA THR A 47 12.28 11.20 12.75
C THR A 47 10.81 11.63 12.79
N ALA A 48 9.95 11.05 11.94
CA ALA A 48 8.56 11.47 11.80
C ALA A 48 7.62 10.32 11.39
N LEU A 49 6.35 10.45 11.79
CA LEU A 49 5.19 9.73 11.30
C LEU A 49 4.59 10.50 10.13
N TYR A 50 4.05 9.81 9.14
CA TYR A 50 3.37 10.38 8.00
C TYR A 50 1.93 9.89 7.94
N ILE A 51 0.98 10.77 7.61
CA ILE A 51 -0.45 10.48 7.47
C ILE A 51 -0.88 10.95 6.09
N ILE A 52 -1.53 10.10 5.31
CA ILE A 52 -1.91 10.40 3.93
C ILE A 52 -3.27 11.11 3.91
N LEU A 53 -3.29 12.33 3.42
CA LEU A 53 -4.50 13.12 3.20
C LEU A 53 -5.08 12.89 1.80
N GLN A 54 -4.19 12.80 0.83
CA GLN A 54 -4.49 12.57 -0.57
C GLN A 54 -3.29 11.90 -1.23
N GLY A 55 -3.56 11.08 -2.24
CA GLY A 55 -2.53 10.36 -2.97
C GLY A 55 -2.32 8.95 -2.44
N SER A 56 -1.25 8.30 -2.91
CA SER A 56 -0.89 6.94 -2.52
C SER A 56 0.62 6.77 -2.39
N ILE A 57 1.01 5.99 -1.37
CA ILE A 57 2.41 5.72 -1.02
C ILE A 57 2.65 4.21 -1.07
N LYS A 58 3.67 3.81 -1.81
CA LYS A 58 4.17 2.44 -1.82
C LYS A 58 5.18 2.25 -0.70
N ILE A 59 4.98 1.23 0.11
CA ILE A 59 5.95 0.72 1.08
C ILE A 59 6.58 -0.53 0.50
N SER A 60 7.90 -0.55 0.37
CA SER A 60 8.61 -1.64 -0.31
C SER A 60 9.95 -1.95 0.33
N ILE A 61 10.45 -3.14 0.04
CA ILE A 61 11.82 -3.55 0.35
C ILE A 61 12.54 -3.91 -0.94
N SER A 62 13.80 -3.51 -1.04
CA SER A 62 14.64 -3.82 -2.20
C SER A 62 15.61 -4.96 -1.86
N GLY A 63 15.70 -5.94 -2.75
CA GLY A 63 16.67 -7.03 -2.69
C GLY A 63 18.06 -6.57 -3.14
N LYS A 64 19.07 -7.42 -2.91
CA LYS A 64 20.47 -7.11 -3.24
C LYS A 64 20.74 -7.00 -4.76
N THR A 65 19.95 -7.67 -5.59
CA THR A 65 20.07 -7.70 -7.05
C THR A 65 19.11 -6.72 -7.74
N GLY A 66 18.45 -5.85 -6.95
CA GLY A 66 17.59 -4.78 -7.47
C GLY A 66 16.12 -5.16 -7.65
N GLU A 67 15.71 -6.37 -7.23
CA GLU A 67 14.29 -6.71 -7.12
C GLU A 67 13.65 -5.90 -6.00
N GLU A 68 12.43 -5.51 -6.22
CA GLU A 68 11.63 -4.78 -5.25
C GLU A 68 10.37 -5.59 -4.90
N VAL A 69 10.04 -5.67 -3.61
CA VAL A 69 8.79 -6.25 -3.12
C VAL A 69 7.95 -5.16 -2.49
N ALA A 70 6.77 -4.91 -3.01
CA ALA A 70 5.80 -4.02 -2.38
C ALA A 70 5.14 -4.76 -1.20
N LEU A 71 5.34 -4.24 0.00
CA LEU A 71 4.69 -4.74 1.22
C LEU A 71 3.28 -4.20 1.37
N ALA A 72 3.07 -2.93 0.99
CA ALA A 72 1.76 -2.29 1.02
C ALA A 72 1.69 -1.12 0.03
N ILE A 73 0.48 -0.81 -0.44
CA ILE A 73 0.13 0.46 -1.08
C ILE A 73 -0.86 1.13 -0.15
N LEU A 74 -0.45 2.25 0.42
CA LEU A 74 -1.21 3.01 1.40
C LEU A 74 -1.89 4.18 0.72
N GLY A 75 -3.13 4.47 1.10
CA GLY A 75 -3.95 5.53 0.56
C GLY A 75 -4.44 6.52 1.61
N ARG A 76 -5.42 7.32 1.23
CA ARG A 76 -6.01 8.34 2.12
C ARG A 76 -6.49 7.71 3.44
N GLY A 77 -6.09 8.32 4.56
CA GLY A 77 -6.44 7.89 5.92
C GLY A 77 -5.45 6.92 6.53
N ASP A 78 -4.54 6.35 5.72
CA ASP A 78 -3.47 5.50 6.23
C ASP A 78 -2.33 6.34 6.81
N PHE A 79 -1.55 5.69 7.68
CA PHE A 79 -0.32 6.25 8.24
C PHE A 79 0.85 5.28 8.11
N PHE A 80 2.07 5.80 8.14
CA PHE A 80 3.30 4.99 8.02
C PHE A 80 4.50 5.68 8.68
N GLY A 81 5.56 4.88 8.89
CA GLY A 81 6.79 5.34 9.53
C GLY A 81 6.75 5.32 11.05
N GLU A 82 5.69 4.76 11.63
CA GLU A 82 5.49 4.61 13.07
C GLU A 82 6.50 3.67 13.73
N MET A 83 6.91 2.58 13.04
CA MET A 83 7.76 1.53 13.64
C MET A 83 9.05 2.12 14.19
N ALA A 84 9.79 2.84 13.36
CA ALA A 84 11.04 3.49 13.77
C ALA A 84 10.86 4.52 14.89
N LEU A 85 9.66 5.07 15.09
CA LEU A 85 9.37 5.97 16.20
C LEU A 85 9.10 5.23 17.50
N LEU A 86 8.46 4.06 17.40
CA LEU A 86 8.06 3.24 18.54
C LEU A 86 9.25 2.46 19.13
N ASP A 87 10.06 1.83 18.26
CA ASP A 87 11.15 0.94 18.68
C ASP A 87 12.54 1.61 18.66
N GLY A 88 12.66 2.80 18.05
CA GLY A 88 13.92 3.51 17.91
C GLY A 88 14.88 2.93 16.87
N MET A 89 14.44 1.91 16.12
CA MET A 89 15.24 1.29 15.06
C MET A 89 15.17 2.12 13.76
N PRO A 90 16.10 1.94 12.83
CA PRO A 90 16.01 2.57 11.50
C PRO A 90 14.73 2.18 10.74
N ARG A 91 14.39 2.92 9.68
CA ARG A 91 13.27 2.60 8.79
C ARG A 91 13.34 1.16 8.29
N SER A 92 12.26 0.42 8.43
CA SER A 92 12.17 -1.01 8.04
C SER A 92 11.99 -1.24 6.54
N ALA A 93 11.55 -0.19 5.80
CA ALA A 93 11.23 -0.26 4.38
C ALA A 93 11.43 1.10 3.70
N ASP A 94 11.40 1.11 2.37
CA ASP A 94 11.36 2.32 1.54
C ASP A 94 9.91 2.86 1.47
N ALA A 95 9.74 4.18 1.34
CA ALA A 95 8.45 4.82 1.09
C ALA A 95 8.54 5.74 -0.12
N VAL A 96 7.74 5.45 -1.16
CA VAL A 96 7.76 6.14 -2.46
C VAL A 96 6.35 6.58 -2.85
N ALA A 97 6.19 7.83 -3.28
CA ALA A 97 4.92 8.34 -3.78
C ALA A 97 4.58 7.76 -5.16
N LEU A 98 3.41 7.11 -5.27
CA LEU A 98 2.90 6.59 -6.55
C LEU A 98 2.17 7.65 -7.38
N GLU A 99 1.71 8.70 -6.73
CA GLU A 99 1.09 9.89 -7.33
C GLU A 99 1.40 11.11 -6.48
N ASP A 100 1.08 12.32 -6.97
CA ASP A 100 1.24 13.55 -6.19
C ASP A 100 0.42 13.44 -4.92
N SER A 101 1.06 13.59 -3.78
CA SER A 101 0.48 13.24 -2.49
C SER A 101 0.61 14.38 -1.48
N HIS A 102 -0.42 14.54 -0.67
CA HIS A 102 -0.46 15.46 0.47
C HIS A 102 -0.37 14.65 1.76
N LEU A 103 0.61 14.96 2.59
CA LEU A 103 0.87 14.25 3.82
C LEU A 103 0.86 15.20 5.01
N TYR A 104 0.32 14.76 6.14
CA TYR A 104 0.68 15.35 7.42
C TYR A 104 1.91 14.65 7.99
N ILE A 105 2.80 15.45 8.57
CA ILE A 105 3.99 14.98 9.28
C ILE A 105 3.82 15.29 10.76
N LEU A 106 4.05 14.28 11.59
CA LEU A 106 4.14 14.41 13.04
C LEU A 106 5.54 13.96 13.48
N ASN A 107 6.29 14.83 14.14
CA ASN A 107 7.64 14.46 14.57
C ASN A 107 7.61 13.43 15.71
N ARG A 108 8.73 12.74 15.94
CA ARG A 108 8.84 11.65 16.93
C ARG A 108 8.47 12.10 18.34
N LYS A 109 8.99 13.25 18.77
CA LYS A 109 8.76 13.75 20.15
C LYS A 109 7.28 13.98 20.40
N ASP A 110 6.60 14.67 19.50
CA ASP A 110 5.18 15.00 19.62
C ASP A 110 4.32 13.74 19.52
N PHE A 111 4.67 12.81 18.60
CA PHE A 111 3.99 11.53 18.47
C PHE A 111 4.04 10.70 19.75
N LEU A 112 5.23 10.50 20.34
CA LEU A 112 5.38 9.72 21.57
C LEU A 112 4.70 10.40 22.76
N SER A 113 4.81 11.73 22.89
CA SER A 113 4.12 12.50 23.93
C SER A 113 2.60 12.38 23.81
N PHE A 114 2.10 12.40 22.56
CA PHE A 114 0.68 12.22 22.28
C PHE A 114 0.19 10.82 22.66
N LEU A 115 0.94 9.76 22.34
CA LEU A 115 0.58 8.38 22.70
C LEU A 115 0.50 8.18 24.22
N ILE A 116 1.50 8.70 24.97
CA ILE A 116 1.53 8.57 26.43
C ILE A 116 0.27 9.17 27.09
N GLN A 117 -0.30 10.21 26.50
CA GLN A 117 -1.46 10.93 27.03
C GLN A 117 -2.80 10.40 26.51
N ASN A 118 -2.80 9.49 25.51
CA ASN A 118 -4.01 9.07 24.80
C ASN A 118 -4.08 7.55 24.61
N GLU A 119 -4.75 6.88 25.53
CA GLU A 119 -4.97 5.42 25.47
C GLU A 119 -5.66 4.99 24.17
N ALA A 120 -6.66 5.75 23.70
CA ALA A 120 -7.36 5.47 22.46
C ALA A 120 -6.41 5.49 21.24
N ALA A 121 -5.42 6.39 21.22
CA ALA A 121 -4.40 6.43 20.17
C ALA A 121 -3.47 5.21 20.23
N VAL A 122 -3.09 4.77 21.43
CA VAL A 122 -2.31 3.54 21.61
C VAL A 122 -3.07 2.32 21.10
N GLN A 123 -4.35 2.18 21.47
CA GLN A 123 -5.20 1.08 21.00
C GLN A 123 -5.34 1.08 19.47
N ALA A 124 -5.53 2.24 18.85
CA ALA A 124 -5.64 2.36 17.40
C ALA A 124 -4.33 1.96 16.67
N ILE A 125 -3.16 2.32 17.23
CA ILE A 125 -1.87 1.88 16.69
C ILE A 125 -1.70 0.37 16.85
N LEU A 126 -2.00 -0.20 18.01
CA LEU A 126 -1.92 -1.65 18.23
C LEU A 126 -2.83 -2.41 17.26
N PHE A 127 -4.04 -1.91 17.04
CA PHE A 127 -4.96 -2.48 16.06
C PHE A 127 -4.38 -2.44 14.63
N ALA A 128 -3.85 -1.28 14.20
CA ALA A 128 -3.25 -1.13 12.87
C ALA A 128 -2.03 -2.03 12.68
N LEU A 129 -1.14 -2.11 13.67
CA LEU A 129 0.04 -2.99 13.63
C LEU A 129 -0.37 -4.47 13.60
N SER A 130 -1.40 -4.86 14.36
CA SER A 130 -1.94 -6.23 14.33
C SER A 130 -2.55 -6.58 12.96
N ALA A 131 -3.23 -5.63 12.32
CA ALA A 131 -3.76 -5.82 10.97
C ALA A 131 -2.64 -5.97 9.93
N ARG A 132 -1.58 -5.16 10.04
CA ARG A 132 -0.39 -5.27 9.17
C ARG A 132 0.36 -6.58 9.37
N LEU A 133 0.49 -7.06 10.60
CA LEU A 133 1.11 -8.35 10.90
C LEU A 133 0.31 -9.49 10.25
N ARG A 134 -1.02 -9.52 10.43
CA ARG A 134 -1.87 -10.51 9.75
C ARG A 134 -1.72 -10.47 8.23
N HIS A 135 -1.71 -9.28 7.65
CA HIS A 135 -1.48 -9.14 6.21
C HIS A 135 -0.11 -9.67 5.77
N THR A 136 0.93 -9.46 6.58
CA THR A 136 2.27 -10.00 6.33
C THR A 136 2.28 -11.52 6.43
N ASP A 137 1.57 -12.11 7.39
CA ASP A 137 1.41 -13.56 7.53
C ASP A 137 0.70 -14.16 6.30
N ASP A 138 -0.36 -13.50 5.80
CA ASP A 138 -1.07 -13.91 4.57
C ASP A 138 -0.12 -13.88 3.35
N LEU A 139 0.66 -12.81 3.19
CA LEU A 139 1.67 -12.72 2.12
C LEU A 139 2.72 -13.83 2.23
N LEU A 140 3.17 -14.14 3.46
CA LEU A 140 4.12 -15.23 3.69
C LEU A 140 3.52 -16.59 3.32
N GLN A 141 2.27 -16.85 3.71
CA GLN A 141 1.56 -18.07 3.32
C GLN A 141 1.45 -18.19 1.80
N GLU A 142 1.09 -17.09 1.11
CA GLU A 142 1.04 -17.09 -0.36
C GLU A 142 2.40 -17.43 -0.99
N VAL A 143 3.49 -16.85 -0.46
CA VAL A 143 4.84 -17.11 -0.99
C VAL A 143 5.27 -18.55 -0.73
N CYS A 144 4.95 -19.11 0.43
CA CYS A 144 5.37 -20.45 0.82
C CYS A 144 4.55 -21.56 0.13
N PHE A 145 3.25 -21.36 -0.07
CA PHE A 145 2.35 -22.45 -0.47
C PHE A 145 1.75 -22.31 -1.86
N LEU A 146 1.77 -21.11 -2.46
CA LEU A 146 1.19 -20.89 -3.78
C LEU A 146 2.28 -20.65 -4.83
N ASN A 147 2.14 -21.30 -5.97
CA ASN A 147 2.99 -20.99 -7.13
C ASN A 147 2.65 -19.63 -7.73
N LEU A 148 3.57 -19.05 -8.49
CA LEU A 148 3.41 -17.72 -9.09
C LEU A 148 2.15 -17.61 -9.97
N SER A 149 1.76 -18.68 -10.66
CA SER A 149 0.58 -18.68 -11.54
C SER A 149 -0.72 -18.44 -10.74
N VAL A 150 -0.88 -19.11 -9.60
CA VAL A 150 -2.04 -18.95 -8.70
C VAL A 150 -2.05 -17.55 -8.08
N ARG A 151 -0.91 -17.11 -7.56
CA ARG A 151 -0.76 -15.77 -6.97
C ARG A 151 -1.08 -14.66 -7.98
N LEU A 152 -0.58 -14.79 -9.22
CA LEU A 152 -0.87 -13.85 -10.29
C LEU A 152 -2.35 -13.81 -10.63
N ALA A 153 -3.02 -14.97 -10.74
CA ALA A 153 -4.45 -15.04 -11.02
C ALA A 153 -5.27 -14.34 -9.91
N ARG A 154 -4.98 -14.60 -8.64
CA ARG A 154 -5.61 -13.93 -7.49
C ARG A 154 -5.45 -12.41 -7.57
N ARG A 155 -4.23 -11.95 -7.76
CA ARG A 155 -3.94 -10.51 -7.79
C ARG A 155 -4.59 -9.79 -8.97
N LEU A 156 -4.64 -10.43 -10.14
CA LEU A 156 -5.36 -9.88 -11.29
C LEU A 156 -6.87 -9.75 -10.99
N LEU A 157 -7.48 -10.70 -10.29
CA LEU A 157 -8.88 -10.62 -9.85
C LEU A 157 -9.12 -9.48 -8.86
N ASP A 158 -8.24 -9.32 -7.86
CA ASP A 158 -8.35 -8.26 -6.84
C ASP A 158 -8.23 -6.85 -7.45
N LEU A 159 -7.36 -6.70 -8.44
CA LEU A 159 -7.08 -5.42 -9.11
C LEU A 159 -8.02 -5.14 -10.28
N ALA A 160 -8.80 -6.12 -10.71
CA ALA A 160 -9.68 -6.01 -11.87
C ALA A 160 -10.80 -5.00 -11.63
N LYS A 161 -10.86 -3.96 -12.46
CA LYS A 161 -11.97 -3.00 -12.50
C LYS A 161 -12.79 -3.25 -13.76
N ARG A 162 -14.12 -3.17 -13.67
CA ARG A 162 -14.96 -3.16 -14.86
C ARG A 162 -14.69 -1.90 -15.68
N GLY A 163 -14.59 -2.04 -16.99
CA GLY A 163 -14.50 -0.88 -17.89
C GLY A 163 -15.73 0.05 -17.73
N GLU A 164 -15.52 1.34 -17.86
CA GLU A 164 -16.52 2.39 -17.55
C GLU A 164 -17.64 2.56 -18.60
N THR A 165 -17.76 1.73 -19.62
CA THR A 165 -18.86 1.82 -20.58
C THR A 165 -20.07 1.00 -20.11
N GLY A 166 -21.20 1.69 -19.94
CA GLY A 166 -22.41 1.23 -19.25
C GLY A 166 -23.21 0.09 -19.90
N ASP A 167 -22.67 -0.68 -20.84
CA ASP A 167 -23.37 -1.79 -21.53
C ASP A 167 -22.99 -3.20 -21.03
N GLY A 168 -22.11 -3.31 -20.03
CA GLY A 168 -21.75 -4.59 -19.42
C GLY A 168 -20.88 -5.51 -20.30
N SER A 169 -20.57 -5.15 -21.54
CA SER A 169 -19.85 -5.98 -22.51
C SER A 169 -18.32 -5.85 -22.46
N GLN A 170 -17.79 -4.89 -21.70
CA GLN A 170 -16.33 -4.66 -21.66
C GLN A 170 -15.61 -5.64 -20.73
N PRO A 171 -14.41 -6.11 -21.16
CA PRO A 171 -13.58 -6.96 -20.34
C PRO A 171 -13.10 -6.20 -19.09
N TYR A 172 -12.85 -6.94 -18.01
CA TYR A 172 -12.19 -6.37 -16.83
C TYR A 172 -10.78 -5.93 -17.18
N GLU A 173 -10.32 -4.84 -16.60
CA GLU A 173 -8.96 -4.33 -16.84
C GLU A 173 -8.15 -4.15 -15.56
N VAL A 174 -6.85 -4.37 -15.69
CA VAL A 174 -5.82 -4.05 -14.69
C VAL A 174 -4.83 -3.08 -15.32
N ARG A 175 -4.68 -1.88 -14.74
CA ARG A 175 -3.80 -0.83 -15.26
C ARG A 175 -2.43 -0.88 -14.58
N LEU A 176 -1.67 -1.92 -14.89
CA LEU A 176 -0.30 -2.12 -14.42
C LEU A 176 0.59 -2.64 -15.55
N SER A 177 1.85 -2.18 -15.55
CA SER A 177 2.90 -2.75 -16.37
C SER A 177 3.42 -4.06 -15.79
N HIS A 178 4.11 -4.86 -16.62
CA HIS A 178 4.78 -6.08 -16.16
C HIS A 178 5.84 -5.78 -15.08
N LYS A 179 6.46 -4.59 -15.11
CA LYS A 179 7.43 -4.15 -14.10
C LYS A 179 6.73 -3.87 -12.75
N GLU A 180 5.61 -3.18 -12.78
CA GLU A 180 4.83 -2.91 -11.56
C GLU A 180 4.28 -4.20 -10.97
N LEU A 181 3.76 -5.12 -11.80
CA LEU A 181 3.37 -6.46 -11.33
C LEU A 181 4.55 -7.22 -10.73
N SER A 182 5.72 -7.24 -11.37
CA SER A 182 6.88 -7.96 -10.82
C SER A 182 7.27 -7.44 -9.43
N GLY A 183 7.15 -6.13 -9.20
CA GLY A 183 7.33 -5.50 -7.91
C GLY A 183 6.30 -5.94 -6.85
N LEU A 184 5.06 -6.23 -7.25
CA LEU A 184 4.05 -6.74 -6.30
C LEU A 184 4.32 -8.18 -5.82
N PHE A 185 5.05 -8.96 -6.61
CA PHE A 185 5.33 -10.37 -6.31
C PHE A 185 6.76 -10.65 -5.84
N GLY A 186 7.65 -9.66 -5.91
CA GLY A 186 9.07 -9.87 -5.62
C GLY A 186 9.76 -10.85 -6.58
N VAL A 187 9.36 -10.85 -7.84
CA VAL A 187 9.92 -11.72 -8.90
C VAL A 187 10.43 -10.89 -10.08
N THR A 188 11.18 -11.51 -10.97
CA THR A 188 11.66 -10.82 -12.17
C THR A 188 10.52 -10.49 -13.13
N ARG A 189 10.70 -9.44 -13.94
CA ARG A 189 9.77 -9.08 -15.02
C ARG A 189 9.56 -10.22 -16.01
N GLU A 190 10.61 -11.00 -16.28
CA GLU A 190 10.60 -12.17 -17.16
C GLU A 190 9.66 -13.26 -16.63
N SER A 191 9.69 -13.51 -15.31
CA SER A 191 8.80 -14.46 -14.64
C SER A 191 7.33 -14.07 -14.82
N ILE A 192 6.98 -12.81 -14.57
CA ILE A 192 5.62 -12.28 -14.80
C ILE A 192 5.25 -12.39 -16.28
N SER A 193 6.16 -12.02 -17.19
CA SER A 193 5.91 -12.09 -18.64
C SER A 193 5.66 -13.52 -19.13
N LYS A 194 6.35 -14.49 -18.53
CA LYS A 194 6.15 -15.92 -18.82
C LYS A 194 4.75 -16.38 -18.38
N GLU A 195 4.32 -16.05 -17.17
CA GLU A 195 2.99 -16.42 -16.66
C GLU A 195 1.87 -15.72 -17.44
N LEU A 196 1.99 -14.44 -17.75
CA LEU A 196 1.03 -13.70 -18.58
C LEU A 196 0.94 -14.28 -20.00
N ARG A 197 2.05 -14.78 -20.57
CA ARG A 197 2.04 -15.47 -21.87
C ARG A 197 1.20 -16.74 -21.80
N VAL A 198 1.29 -17.52 -20.71
CA VAL A 198 0.46 -18.72 -20.53
C VAL A 198 -1.02 -18.36 -20.48
N LEU A 199 -1.41 -17.31 -19.74
CA LEU A 199 -2.79 -16.83 -19.67
C LEU A 199 -3.27 -16.32 -21.04
N ARG A 200 -2.42 -15.58 -21.78
CA ARG A 200 -2.74 -15.07 -23.11
C ARG A 200 -2.93 -16.19 -24.13
N ASN A 201 -2.06 -17.20 -24.13
CA ASN A 201 -2.18 -18.35 -25.04
C ASN A 201 -3.46 -19.17 -24.82
N ARG A 202 -4.07 -19.06 -23.64
CA ARG A 202 -5.36 -19.65 -23.31
C ARG A 202 -6.56 -18.73 -23.56
N GLY A 203 -6.33 -17.53 -24.10
CA GLY A 203 -7.38 -16.54 -24.34
C GLY A 203 -7.96 -15.88 -23.09
N ILE A 204 -7.39 -16.14 -21.90
CA ILE A 204 -7.92 -15.62 -20.62
C ILE A 204 -7.64 -14.12 -20.49
N VAL A 205 -6.45 -13.66 -20.93
CA VAL A 205 -6.07 -12.25 -20.89
C VAL A 205 -5.46 -11.79 -22.20
N SER A 206 -5.45 -10.47 -22.44
CA SER A 206 -4.54 -9.82 -23.40
C SER A 206 -3.73 -8.74 -22.71
N THR A 207 -2.53 -8.47 -23.21
CA THR A 207 -1.60 -7.53 -22.60
C THR A 207 -1.29 -6.39 -23.57
N MET A 208 -1.41 -5.16 -23.09
CA MET A 208 -1.04 -3.94 -23.79
C MET A 208 -0.02 -3.16 -22.94
N ARG A 209 0.48 -2.03 -23.46
CA ARG A 209 1.37 -1.17 -22.67
C ARG A 209 0.66 -0.69 -21.40
N ASN A 210 1.15 -1.07 -20.22
CA ASN A 210 0.61 -0.72 -18.90
C ASN A 210 -0.87 -1.11 -18.67
N ARG A 211 -1.35 -2.14 -19.39
CA ARG A 211 -2.75 -2.57 -19.31
C ARG A 211 -2.88 -4.05 -19.61
N ILE A 212 -3.66 -4.74 -18.80
CA ILE A 212 -4.04 -6.14 -18.97
C ILE A 212 -5.57 -6.20 -19.02
N LEU A 213 -6.10 -6.78 -20.09
CA LEU A 213 -7.53 -7.03 -20.24
C LEU A 213 -7.81 -8.49 -19.89
N ILE A 214 -8.83 -8.72 -19.07
CA ILE A 214 -9.29 -10.06 -18.68
C ILE A 214 -10.56 -10.36 -19.48
N HIS A 215 -10.47 -11.34 -20.39
CA HIS A 215 -11.58 -11.76 -21.27
C HIS A 215 -12.42 -12.86 -20.64
N ASP A 216 -11.79 -13.75 -19.86
CA ASP A 216 -12.48 -14.86 -19.17
C ASP A 216 -12.16 -14.81 -17.68
N ILE A 217 -13.06 -14.17 -16.93
CA ILE A 217 -12.91 -14.01 -15.48
C ILE A 217 -13.13 -15.34 -14.73
N ASP A 218 -13.95 -16.24 -15.26
CA ASP A 218 -14.25 -17.50 -14.59
C ASP A 218 -13.11 -18.51 -14.76
N ALA A 219 -12.48 -18.56 -15.94
CA ALA A 219 -11.23 -19.29 -16.11
C ALA A 219 -10.10 -18.75 -15.22
N LEU A 220 -10.04 -17.43 -15.03
CA LEU A 220 -9.07 -16.81 -14.11
C LEU A 220 -9.35 -17.17 -12.64
N LYS A 221 -10.64 -17.20 -12.21
CA LYS A 221 -11.04 -17.68 -10.87
C LYS A 221 -10.69 -19.14 -10.62
N GLN A 222 -10.87 -20.00 -11.62
CA GLN A 222 -10.47 -21.41 -11.50
C GLN A 222 -8.97 -21.56 -11.27
N ARG A 223 -8.15 -20.70 -11.88
CA ARG A 223 -6.70 -20.70 -11.70
C ARG A 223 -6.23 -20.06 -10.40
N SER A 224 -7.09 -19.35 -9.71
CA SER A 224 -6.79 -18.71 -8.43
C SER A 224 -6.98 -19.65 -7.22
N ARG A 225 -7.42 -20.87 -7.46
CA ARG A 225 -7.60 -21.93 -6.47
C ARG A 225 -6.37 -22.81 -6.43
#